data_47e47dfa68ea6a81fd4c523ddb555ba8
#
_entry.id   47e47dfa68ea6a81fd4c523ddb555ba8
#
_cell.length_a   1.000
_cell.length_b   1.000
_cell.length_c   1.000
_cell.angle_alpha   90.00
_cell.angle_beta   90.00
_cell.angle_gamma   90.00
#
_symmetry.space_group_name_H-M   'P 1'
#
loop_
_entity.id
_entity.type
_entity.pdbx_description
1 polymer ?
#
loop_
_entity_poly.entity_id
_entity_poly.type
_entity_poly.pdbx_seq_one_letter_code
_entity_poly.pdbx_strand_id
1 'polypeptide(L)' 'VPQTQQDKMKTCNADATTKALKGDERKAFMSDCLKKK' A
#
# COMPACT_ATOMS: atom_id res chain seq x y z
N VAL A 1 1.60 -13.25 -13.80
CA VAL A 1 2.89 -13.05 -13.17
C VAL A 1 2.69 -12.44 -11.80
N PRO A 2 3.20 -13.08 -10.75
CA PRO A 2 3.02 -12.55 -9.42
C PRO A 2 3.76 -11.22 -9.26
N GLN A 3 3.15 -10.31 -8.54
CA GLN A 3 3.74 -9.01 -8.30
C GLN A 3 4.90 -9.15 -7.32
N THR A 4 5.96 -8.40 -7.60
CA THR A 4 7.06 -8.33 -6.66
C THR A 4 6.66 -7.43 -5.49
N GLN A 5 7.47 -7.49 -4.42
CA GLN A 5 7.20 -6.65 -3.27
C GLN A 5 7.22 -5.17 -3.64
N GLN A 6 8.12 -4.81 -4.55
CA GLN A 6 8.19 -3.42 -5.00
C GLN A 6 6.94 -3.03 -5.76
N ASP A 7 6.43 -3.92 -6.59
CA ASP A 7 5.20 -3.65 -7.31
C ASP A 7 4.03 -3.45 -6.36
N LYS A 8 3.96 -4.28 -5.33
CA LYS A 8 2.90 -4.15 -4.33
C LYS A 8 3.01 -2.83 -3.59
N MET A 9 4.21 -2.47 -3.21
CA MET A 9 4.43 -1.21 -2.52
C MET A 9 4.01 -0.04 -3.39
N LYS A 10 4.34 -0.09 -4.65
CA LYS A 10 4.01 0.96 -5.59
C LYS A 10 2.49 1.11 -5.71
N THR A 11 1.80 0.00 -5.86
CA THR A 11 0.34 0.01 -5.97
C THR A 11 -0.28 0.52 -4.68
N CYS A 12 0.19 0.02 -3.55
CA CYS A 12 -0.34 0.44 -2.26
C CYS A 12 -0.07 1.91 -2.00
N ASN A 13 1.10 2.38 -2.41
CA ASN A 13 1.47 3.78 -2.28
C ASN A 13 0.51 4.66 -3.08
N ALA A 14 0.26 4.28 -4.32
CA ALA A 14 -0.65 5.03 -5.19
C ALA A 14 -2.05 5.05 -4.58
N ASP A 15 -2.49 3.92 -4.06
CA ASP A 15 -3.80 3.82 -3.42
C ASP A 15 -3.90 4.74 -2.21
N ALA A 16 -2.86 4.70 -1.38
CA ALA A 16 -2.84 5.54 -0.19
C ALA A 16 -2.89 7.03 -0.57
N THR A 17 -2.18 7.38 -1.63
CA THR A 17 -2.17 8.76 -2.10
C THR A 17 -3.55 9.14 -2.65
N THR A 18 -4.17 8.25 -3.41
CA THR A 18 -5.49 8.48 -3.96
C THR A 18 -6.51 8.70 -2.85
N LYS A 19 -6.37 7.96 -1.76
CA LYS A 19 -7.26 8.09 -0.62
C LYS A 19 -6.87 9.24 0.29
N ALA A 20 -5.75 9.89 0.02
CA ALA A 20 -5.24 10.99 0.81
C ALA A 20 -5.06 10.60 2.27
N LEU A 21 -4.52 9.43 2.50
CA LEU A 21 -4.32 8.93 3.86
C LEU A 21 -3.20 9.70 4.55
N LYS A 22 -3.37 9.92 5.84
CA LYS A 22 -2.37 10.60 6.65
C LYS A 22 -1.29 9.62 7.09
N GLY A 23 -0.26 10.12 7.75
CA GLY A 23 0.88 9.32 8.14
C GLY A 23 0.50 8.02 8.84
N ASP A 24 -0.27 8.12 9.90
CA ASP A 24 -0.66 6.95 10.68
C ASP A 24 -1.58 6.05 9.89
N GLU A 25 -2.56 6.64 9.22
CA GLU A 25 -3.50 5.87 8.43
C GLU A 25 -2.80 5.22 7.24
N ARG A 26 -1.91 5.97 6.63
CA ARG A 26 -1.14 5.45 5.51
C ARG A 26 -0.31 4.25 5.94
N LYS A 27 0.30 4.37 7.10
CA LYS A 27 1.14 3.30 7.64
C LYS A 27 0.33 2.03 7.86
N ALA A 28 -0.83 2.17 8.49
CA ALA A 28 -1.71 1.04 8.72
C ALA A 28 -2.20 0.44 7.42
N PHE A 29 -2.57 1.30 6.48
CA PHE A 29 -3.04 0.86 5.18
C PHE A 29 -1.95 0.08 4.45
N MET A 30 -0.75 0.62 4.43
CA MET A 30 0.35 -0.03 3.74
C MET A 30 0.65 -1.39 4.34
N SER A 31 0.68 -1.46 5.67
CA SER A 31 0.93 -2.71 6.35
C SER A 31 -0.11 -3.76 5.97
N ASP A 32 -1.38 -3.36 6.01
CA ASP A 32 -2.47 -4.27 5.66
C ASP A 32 -2.40 -4.65 4.18
N CYS A 33 -2.13 -3.67 3.34
CA CYS A 33 -2.05 -3.88 1.90
C CYS A 33 -0.95 -4.89 1.55
N LEU A 34 0.18 -4.77 2.20
CA LEU A 34 1.32 -5.64 1.92
C LEU A 34 1.12 -7.03 2.49
N LYS A 35 0.35 -7.15 3.56
CA LYS A 35 0.05 -8.45 4.15
C LYS A 35 -1.07 -9.18 3.44
N LYS A 36 -1.88 -8.45 2.73
CA LYS A 36 -3.05 -9.02 2.08
C LYS A 36 -2.64 -10.03 1.04
N LYS A 37 -3.27 -11.17 1.06
CA LYS A 37 -3.01 -12.21 0.08
C LYS A 37 -3.80 -12.00 -1.19
#